data_a944243479c21cae4e8ab3aee067d0a1
#
_entry.id   a944243479c21cae4e8ab3aee067d0a1
#
_cell.length_a   1.000
_cell.length_b   1.000
_cell.length_c   1.000
_cell.angle_alpha   90.00
_cell.angle_beta   90.00
_cell.angle_gamma   90.00
#
_symmetry.space_group_name_H-M   'P 1'
#
loop_
_entity.id
_entity.type
_entity.pdbx_description
1 polymer ?
#
loop_
_entity_poly.entity_id
_entity_poly.type
_entity_poly.pdbx_seq_one_letter_code
_entity_poly.pdbx_strand_id
1 'polypeptide(L)'
;MNYIGIDIGGTNLKAGLVDEDGLLLAVKTMKIREVSDPDALTDTLVALTRELAQEGGVPMEEIASVGAGVPGVVDIRTGSIVYTCNLPLRNIPLRKLFKRRLGLHLYVENDANCAALAEYYAGAGQGSKRFVTITLGTGIG
;
A
#
# COMPACT_ATOMS: atom_id res chain seq x y z
N MET A 1 12.80 9.68 9.41
CA MET A 1 11.57 9.76 8.56
C MET A 1 10.79 8.47 8.71
N ASN A 2 9.45 8.55 8.59
CA ASN A 2 8.61 7.36 8.75
C ASN A 2 7.80 7.11 7.46
N TYR A 3 7.45 5.85 7.22
CA TYR A 3 6.74 5.41 6.02
C TYR A 3 5.60 4.49 6.40
N ILE A 4 4.52 4.52 5.62
CA ILE A 4 3.40 3.60 5.81
C ILE A 4 3.25 2.75 4.55
N GLY A 5 3.19 1.43 4.74
CA GLY A 5 2.84 0.47 3.70
C GLY A 5 1.43 -0.07 3.92
N ILE A 6 0.61 -0.13 2.86
CA ILE A 6 -0.75 -0.65 2.91
C ILE A 6 -0.91 -1.75 1.86
N ASP A 7 -1.36 -2.91 2.27
CA ASP A 7 -1.78 -4.00 1.39
C ASP A 7 -3.31 -3.95 1.23
N ILE A 8 -3.77 -3.74 0.00
CA ILE A 8 -5.20 -3.65 -0.33
C ILE A 8 -5.69 -5.04 -0.73
N GLY A 9 -6.14 -5.82 0.23
CA GLY A 9 -6.76 -7.12 -0.01
C GLY A 9 -8.24 -7.03 -0.41
N GLY A 10 -8.82 -8.17 -0.74
CA GLY A 10 -10.23 -8.26 -1.16
C GLY A 10 -11.25 -7.92 -0.07
N THR A 11 -10.90 -8.12 1.19
CA THR A 11 -11.81 -7.95 2.35
C THR A 11 -11.21 -7.04 3.42
N ASN A 12 -9.90 -7.01 3.51
CA ASN A 12 -9.17 -6.28 4.53
C ASN A 12 -8.04 -5.47 3.92
N LEU A 13 -7.77 -4.32 4.54
CA LEU A 13 -6.53 -3.58 4.39
C LEU A 13 -5.60 -3.99 5.53
N LYS A 14 -4.35 -4.29 5.21
CA LYS A 14 -3.30 -4.46 6.21
C LYS A 14 -2.30 -3.33 6.04
N ALA A 15 -1.89 -2.72 7.13
CA ALA A 15 -0.93 -1.62 7.06
C ALA A 15 0.11 -1.72 8.16
N GLY A 16 1.31 -1.24 7.85
CA GLY A 16 2.43 -1.12 8.77
C GLY A 16 3.07 0.25 8.68
N LEU A 17 3.43 0.81 9.82
CA LEU A 17 4.24 2.00 9.98
C LEU A 17 5.68 1.55 10.27
N VAL A 18 6.63 2.04 9.50
CA VAL A 18 8.06 1.74 9.66
C VAL A 18 8.87 3.04 9.72
N ASP A 19 9.98 3.00 10.44
CA ASP A 19 10.97 4.08 10.40
C ASP A 19 11.94 3.94 9.21
N GLU A 20 12.92 4.83 9.14
CA GLU A 20 13.93 4.83 8.06
C GLU A 20 14.88 3.64 8.11
N ASP A 21 15.01 2.97 9.24
CA ASP A 21 15.82 1.77 9.42
C ASP A 21 15.02 0.48 9.11
N GLY A 22 13.72 0.61 8.81
CA GLY A 22 12.82 -0.51 8.53
C GLY A 22 12.24 -1.17 9.78
N LEU A 23 12.40 -0.54 10.96
CA LEU A 23 11.79 -1.03 12.20
C LEU A 23 10.27 -0.82 12.15
N LEU A 24 9.53 -1.87 12.41
CA LEU A 24 8.07 -1.84 12.44
C LEU A 24 7.58 -1.21 13.76
N LEU A 25 6.98 -0.02 13.68
CA LEU A 25 6.51 0.76 14.83
C LEU A 25 5.06 0.45 15.19
N ALA A 26 4.21 0.21 14.20
CA ALA A 26 2.80 -0.14 14.39
C ALA A 26 2.27 -0.97 13.23
N VAL A 27 1.27 -1.82 13.50
CA VAL A 27 0.56 -2.62 12.49
C VAL A 27 -0.94 -2.55 12.74
N LYS A 28 -1.70 -2.41 11.67
CA LYS A 28 -3.16 -2.36 11.75
C LYS A 28 -3.81 -3.13 10.61
N THR A 29 -4.94 -3.76 10.92
CA THR A 29 -5.83 -4.36 9.93
C THR A 29 -7.20 -3.70 10.03
N MET A 30 -7.74 -3.29 8.89
CA MET A 30 -9.07 -2.67 8.80
C MET A 30 -9.91 -3.38 7.74
N LYS A 31 -11.19 -3.61 8.01
CA LYS A 31 -12.12 -4.14 7.01
C LYS A 31 -12.50 -3.07 6.00
N ILE A 32 -12.49 -3.43 4.74
CA ILE A 32 -13.01 -2.56 3.69
C ILE A 32 -14.54 -2.68 3.71
N ARG A 33 -15.23 -1.56 3.94
CA ARG A 33 -16.70 -1.54 3.98
C ARG A 33 -17.33 -1.50 2.58
N GLU A 34 -16.73 -0.75 1.67
CA GLU A 34 -17.24 -0.57 0.30
C GLU A 34 -16.08 -0.34 -0.66
N VAL A 35 -15.62 -1.42 -1.27
CA VAL A 35 -14.46 -1.40 -2.18
C VAL A 35 -14.82 -0.80 -3.54
N SER A 36 -16.10 -0.85 -3.93
CA SER A 36 -16.57 -0.43 -5.25
C SER A 36 -16.59 1.08 -5.46
N ASP A 37 -16.65 1.85 -4.35
CA ASP A 37 -16.60 3.31 -4.40
C ASP A 37 -15.17 3.82 -4.21
N PRO A 38 -14.58 4.49 -5.22
CA PRO A 38 -13.24 5.07 -5.13
C PRO A 38 -13.07 6.08 -3.99
N ASP A 39 -14.11 6.82 -3.69
CA ASP A 39 -14.09 7.83 -2.62
C ASP A 39 -14.12 7.15 -1.24
N ALA A 40 -14.98 6.16 -1.02
CA ALA A 40 -15.03 5.37 0.20
C ALA A 40 -13.72 4.59 0.45
N LEU A 41 -13.14 3.99 -0.60
CA LEU A 41 -11.82 3.36 -0.51
C LEU A 41 -10.76 4.36 -0.08
N THR A 42 -10.72 5.53 -0.74
CA THR A 42 -9.72 6.56 -0.42
C THR A 42 -9.88 7.08 1.02
N ASP A 43 -11.11 7.30 1.48
CA ASP A 43 -11.38 7.73 2.85
C ASP A 43 -10.94 6.69 3.87
N THR A 44 -11.12 5.39 3.55
CA THR A 44 -10.64 4.30 4.40
C THR A 44 -9.11 4.28 4.48
N LEU A 45 -8.40 4.49 3.36
CA LEU A 45 -6.94 4.57 3.34
C LEU A 45 -6.43 5.77 4.16
N VAL A 46 -7.09 6.91 4.05
CA VAL A 46 -6.76 8.13 4.81
C VAL A 46 -6.97 7.90 6.31
N ALA A 47 -8.11 7.32 6.70
CA ALA A 47 -8.39 6.99 8.10
C ALA A 47 -7.34 6.03 8.67
N LEU A 48 -7.05 4.94 7.94
CA LEU A 48 -6.04 3.95 8.33
C LEU A 48 -4.66 4.57 8.51
N THR A 49 -4.26 5.48 7.59
CA THR A 49 -2.98 6.20 7.68
C THR A 49 -2.89 7.04 8.96
N ARG A 50 -3.95 7.80 9.28
CA ARG A 50 -3.99 8.63 10.50
C ARG A 50 -3.98 7.82 11.78
N GLU A 51 -4.82 6.78 11.83
CA GLU A 51 -4.90 5.91 13.00
C GLU A 51 -3.57 5.19 13.25
N LEU A 52 -2.90 4.72 12.19
CA LEU A 52 -1.62 4.04 12.30
C LEU A 52 -0.51 4.98 12.79
N ALA A 53 -0.46 6.22 12.30
CA ALA A 53 0.47 7.24 12.77
C ALA A 53 0.24 7.56 14.26
N GLN A 54 -1.02 7.70 14.67
CA GLN A 54 -1.39 7.91 16.08
C GLN A 54 -0.99 6.74 16.97
N GLU A 55 -1.27 5.50 16.56
CA GLU A 55 -0.90 4.29 17.32
C GLU A 55 0.61 4.11 17.44
N GLY A 56 1.37 4.50 16.41
CA GLY A 56 2.83 4.49 16.43
C GLY A 56 3.45 5.69 17.15
N GLY A 57 2.64 6.64 17.62
CA GLY A 57 3.12 7.85 18.28
C GLY A 57 3.89 8.81 17.37
N VAL A 58 3.66 8.72 16.05
CA VAL A 58 4.36 9.51 15.03
C VAL A 58 3.47 10.64 14.53
N PRO A 59 3.91 11.91 14.59
CA PRO A 59 3.20 13.04 14.00
C PRO A 59 3.05 12.87 12.48
N MET A 60 1.91 13.30 11.93
CA MET A 60 1.63 13.19 10.48
C MET A 60 2.67 13.90 9.61
N GLU A 61 3.28 14.94 10.12
CA GLU A 61 4.34 15.74 9.46
C GLU A 61 5.64 14.94 9.29
N GLU A 62 5.84 13.90 10.08
CA GLU A 62 6.99 13.01 10.01
C GLU A 62 6.76 11.80 9.10
N ILE A 63 5.54 11.62 8.57
CA ILE A 63 5.25 10.61 7.56
C ILE A 63 5.70 11.13 6.19
N ALA A 64 6.77 10.55 5.66
CA ALA A 64 7.36 10.98 4.39
C ALA A 64 6.48 10.61 3.18
N SER A 65 5.92 9.41 3.19
CA SER A 65 5.05 8.90 2.12
C SER A 65 4.29 7.65 2.54
N VAL A 66 3.30 7.30 1.71
CA VAL A 66 2.52 6.06 1.85
C VAL A 66 2.69 5.22 0.59
N GLY A 67 2.88 3.91 0.74
CA GLY A 67 2.86 2.93 -0.34
C GLY A 67 1.63 2.04 -0.26
N ALA A 68 1.01 1.73 -1.40
CA ALA A 68 -0.12 0.81 -1.48
C ALA A 68 0.12 -0.30 -2.51
N GLY A 69 0.09 -1.55 -2.05
CA GLY A 69 0.04 -2.75 -2.88
C GLY A 69 -1.41 -3.07 -3.28
N VAL A 70 -1.65 -3.32 -4.57
CA VAL A 70 -2.99 -3.53 -5.12
C VAL A 70 -3.02 -4.83 -5.95
N PRO A 71 -4.02 -5.71 -5.77
CA PRO A 71 -4.11 -6.97 -6.53
C PRO A 71 -4.64 -6.70 -7.95
N GLY A 72 -3.76 -6.29 -8.86
CA GLY A 72 -4.16 -5.98 -10.24
C GLY A 72 -3.12 -5.20 -11.03
N VAL A 73 -3.59 -4.57 -12.09
CA VAL A 73 -2.76 -3.73 -12.97
C VAL A 73 -2.84 -2.27 -12.53
N VAL A 74 -1.68 -1.67 -12.33
CA VAL A 74 -1.55 -0.26 -11.93
C VAL A 74 -0.69 0.50 -12.94
N ASP A 75 -1.01 1.76 -13.16
CA ASP A 75 -0.11 2.71 -13.81
C ASP A 75 0.72 3.40 -12.73
N ILE A 76 1.93 2.93 -12.51
CA ILE A 76 2.85 3.45 -11.48
C ILE A 76 3.20 4.92 -11.70
N ARG A 77 3.19 5.39 -12.93
CA ARG A 77 3.51 6.78 -13.28
C ARG A 77 2.44 7.73 -12.75
N THR A 78 1.18 7.42 -12.94
CA THR A 78 0.05 8.24 -12.47
C THR A 78 -0.42 7.85 -11.06
N GLY A 79 -0.09 6.64 -10.59
CA GLY A 79 -0.60 6.05 -9.35
C GLY A 79 -2.09 5.72 -9.45
N SER A 80 -2.50 5.24 -10.64
CA SER A 80 -3.89 4.85 -10.90
C SER A 80 -4.02 3.34 -10.93
N ILE A 81 -5.10 2.82 -10.35
CA ILE A 81 -5.52 1.43 -10.54
C ILE A 81 -6.17 1.35 -11.92
N VAL A 82 -5.59 0.57 -12.84
CA VAL A 82 -6.18 0.34 -14.17
C VAL A 82 -7.35 -0.64 -14.04
N TYR A 83 -7.10 -1.79 -13.44
CA TYR A 83 -8.14 -2.74 -13.04
C TYR A 83 -7.61 -3.72 -11.97
N THR A 84 -8.53 -4.34 -11.26
CA THR A 84 -8.26 -5.45 -10.34
C THR A 84 -9.05 -6.68 -10.74
N CYS A 85 -8.49 -7.88 -10.49
CA CYS A 85 -9.13 -9.15 -10.88
C CYS A 85 -10.24 -9.56 -9.90
N ASN A 86 -10.06 -9.28 -8.62
CA ASN A 86 -10.88 -9.75 -7.50
C ASN A 86 -11.56 -8.62 -6.71
N LEU A 87 -11.42 -7.38 -7.15
CA LEU A 87 -12.11 -6.21 -6.62
C LEU A 87 -12.78 -5.46 -7.77
N PRO A 88 -13.92 -4.80 -7.55
CA PRO A 88 -14.61 -4.05 -8.58
C PRO A 88 -13.99 -2.66 -8.83
N LEU A 89 -12.64 -2.60 -8.90
CA LEU A 89 -11.90 -1.36 -9.10
C LEU A 89 -11.40 -1.26 -10.54
N ARG A 90 -11.74 -0.16 -11.20
CA ARG A 90 -11.31 0.12 -12.57
C ARG A 90 -11.13 1.62 -12.79
N ASN A 91 -9.99 1.99 -13.38
CA ASN A 91 -9.65 3.37 -13.74
C ASN A 91 -9.72 4.36 -12.57
N ILE A 92 -9.19 3.96 -11.40
CA ILE A 92 -9.22 4.77 -10.17
C ILE A 92 -7.94 5.61 -10.07
N PRO A 93 -8.00 6.95 -10.08
CA PRO A 93 -6.83 7.81 -9.90
C PRO A 93 -6.45 7.92 -8.41
N LEU A 94 -6.07 6.80 -7.80
CA LEU A 94 -5.96 6.65 -6.35
C LEU A 94 -4.97 7.64 -5.72
N ARG A 95 -3.78 7.81 -6.31
CA ARG A 95 -2.80 8.81 -5.84
C ARG A 95 -3.38 10.22 -5.80
N LYS A 96 -4.11 10.62 -6.84
CA LYS A 96 -4.71 11.96 -6.92
C LYS A 96 -5.78 12.15 -5.85
N LEU A 97 -6.63 11.15 -5.64
CA LEU A 97 -7.68 11.18 -4.63
C LEU A 97 -7.08 11.25 -3.22
N PHE A 98 -6.11 10.39 -2.93
CA PHE A 98 -5.43 10.34 -1.62
C PHE A 98 -4.70 11.65 -1.32
N LYS A 99 -3.90 12.17 -2.28
CA LYS A 99 -3.16 13.41 -2.12
C LYS A 99 -4.08 14.61 -1.83
N ARG A 100 -5.25 14.66 -2.47
CA ARG A 100 -6.25 15.72 -2.22
C ARG A 100 -6.78 15.71 -0.79
N ARG A 101 -6.89 14.53 -0.15
CA ARG A 101 -7.48 14.37 1.18
C ARG A 101 -6.46 14.49 2.31
N LEU A 102 -5.26 14.01 2.08
CA LEU A 102 -4.24 13.91 3.14
C LEU A 102 -3.00 14.78 2.91
N GLY A 103 -2.79 15.27 1.69
CA GLY A 103 -1.59 16.04 1.34
C GLY A 103 -0.34 15.19 1.08
N LEU A 104 -0.31 13.94 1.56
CA LEU A 104 0.82 13.02 1.40
C LEU A 104 0.88 12.40 0.00
N HIS A 105 2.08 12.03 -0.43
CA HIS A 105 2.28 11.27 -1.66
C HIS A 105 1.93 9.79 -1.44
N LEU A 106 1.14 9.21 -2.35
CA LEU A 106 0.83 7.79 -2.39
C LEU A 106 1.54 7.14 -3.57
N TYR A 107 2.41 6.17 -3.29
CA TYR A 107 2.94 5.24 -4.28
C TYR A 107 1.98 4.08 -4.43
N VAL A 108 1.65 3.71 -5.67
CA VAL A 108 0.74 2.58 -5.95
C VAL A 108 1.48 1.60 -6.83
N GLU A 109 1.51 0.33 -6.42
CA GLU A 109 2.17 -0.75 -7.15
C GLU A 109 1.33 -2.03 -7.05
N ASN A 110 1.61 -3.00 -7.91
CA ASN A 110 1.03 -4.33 -7.79
C ASN A 110 1.51 -5.01 -6.50
N ASP A 111 0.64 -5.75 -5.82
CA ASP A 111 0.91 -6.43 -4.55
C ASP A 111 2.08 -7.44 -4.62
N ALA A 112 2.14 -8.25 -5.68
CA ALA A 112 3.24 -9.19 -5.88
C ALA A 112 4.58 -8.47 -6.17
N ASN A 113 4.54 -7.36 -6.91
CA ASN A 113 5.70 -6.52 -7.12
C ASN A 113 6.19 -5.88 -5.81
N CYS A 114 5.27 -5.44 -4.94
CA CYS A 114 5.62 -4.94 -3.60
C CYS A 114 6.32 -6.02 -2.77
N ALA A 115 5.81 -7.25 -2.79
CA ALA A 115 6.42 -8.38 -2.09
C ALA A 115 7.83 -8.69 -2.65
N ALA A 116 7.99 -8.68 -3.97
CA ALA A 116 9.29 -8.88 -4.62
C ALA A 116 10.29 -7.78 -4.23
N LEU A 117 9.88 -6.52 -4.20
CA LEU A 117 10.72 -5.41 -3.77
C LEU A 117 11.12 -5.55 -2.29
N ALA A 118 10.20 -5.93 -1.43
CA ALA A 118 10.48 -6.17 -0.02
C ALA A 118 11.54 -7.26 0.18
N GLU A 119 11.40 -8.39 -0.50
CA GLU A 119 12.40 -9.48 -0.47
C GLU A 119 13.74 -9.06 -1.06
N TYR A 120 13.75 -8.23 -2.09
CA TYR A 120 14.99 -7.73 -2.69
C TYR A 120 15.76 -6.78 -1.76
N TYR A 121 15.07 -5.86 -1.07
CA TYR A 121 15.71 -4.85 -0.22
C TYR A 121 15.96 -5.34 1.22
N ALA A 122 15.07 -6.14 1.78
CA ALA A 122 15.08 -6.51 3.20
C ALA A 122 15.03 -8.02 3.47
N GLY A 123 14.86 -8.86 2.45
CA GLY A 123 14.69 -10.30 2.58
C GLY A 123 15.76 -11.13 1.85
N ALA A 124 15.34 -12.27 1.34
CA ALA A 124 16.21 -13.29 0.73
C ALA A 124 16.89 -12.83 -0.58
N GLY A 125 16.40 -11.75 -1.20
CA GLY A 125 16.97 -11.19 -2.43
C GLY A 125 18.13 -10.23 -2.25
N GLN A 126 18.50 -9.89 -1.01
CA GLN A 126 19.55 -8.92 -0.73
C GLN A 126 20.88 -9.28 -1.38
N GLY A 127 21.51 -8.30 -2.06
CA GLY A 127 22.79 -8.48 -2.73
C GLY A 127 22.74 -9.25 -4.06
N SER A 128 21.58 -9.74 -4.47
CA SER A 128 21.40 -10.44 -5.74
C SER A 128 21.41 -9.46 -6.92
N LYS A 129 22.15 -9.78 -7.99
CA LYS A 129 22.11 -9.01 -9.25
C LYS A 129 20.85 -9.29 -10.07
N ARG A 130 20.24 -10.45 -9.89
CA ARG A 130 19.00 -10.90 -10.53
C ARG A 130 18.19 -11.67 -9.51
N PHE A 131 16.92 -11.36 -9.40
CA PHE A 131 16.03 -11.93 -8.42
C PHE A 131 14.67 -12.24 -9.07
N VAL A 132 14.11 -13.39 -8.77
CA VAL A 132 12.78 -13.81 -9.21
C VAL A 132 11.99 -14.19 -7.96
N THR A 133 10.83 -13.59 -7.82
CA THR A 133 9.88 -13.94 -6.76
C THR A 133 8.67 -14.62 -7.39
N ILE A 134 8.22 -15.71 -6.77
CA ILE A 134 6.98 -16.38 -7.14
C ILE A 134 6.03 -16.25 -5.95
N THR A 135 4.90 -15.60 -6.14
CA THR A 135 3.86 -15.51 -5.12
C THR A 135 2.80 -16.59 -5.36
N LEU A 136 2.48 -17.33 -4.31
CA LEU A 136 1.46 -18.38 -4.30
C LEU A 136 0.32 -17.95 -3.36
N GLY A 137 -0.86 -17.71 -3.93
CA GLY A 137 -2.04 -17.27 -3.18
C GLY A 137 -3.31 -17.73 -3.89
N THR A 138 -4.28 -16.84 -4.08
CA THR A 138 -5.47 -17.11 -4.91
C THR A 138 -5.09 -17.45 -6.36
N GLY A 139 -3.91 -17.02 -6.80
CA GLY A 139 -3.27 -17.33 -8.07
C GLY A 139 -1.76 -17.48 -7.92
N ILE A 140 -1.07 -17.63 -9.04
CA ILE A 140 0.39 -17.62 -9.14
C ILE A 140 0.78 -16.29 -9.78
N GLY A 141 1.64 -15.54 -9.14
CA GLY A 141 2.17 -14.27 -9.60
C GLY A 141 3.69 -14.22 -9.57
#